data_66118571f5589568d51ca2fa063e0b1b
#
_entry.id   66118571f5589568d51ca2fa063e0b1b
#
_cell.length_a   1.000
_cell.length_b   1.000
_cell.length_c   1.000
_cell.angle_alpha   90.00
_cell.angle_beta   90.00
_cell.angle_gamma   90.00
#
_symmetry.space_group_name_H-M   'P 1'
#
loop_
_entity.id
_entity.type
_entity.pdbx_description
1 polymer ?
#
loop_
_entity_poly.entity_id
_entity_poly.type
_entity_poly.pdbx_seq_one_letter_code
_entity_poly.pdbx_strand_id
1 'polypeptide(L)'
;MKLTFLGANHEVTGSCTLLEAAGQRYLIDCGMEQGKDVYENQPFPVAPGEIDGVLVTHAHIDHTGQLPLLVRNGFRGKIYATNPTVELCGIMLRDSAHIQEFEAEWKNRKGQRSGAEPVEPMYTIQDAEAAIALFRGYDYNKEIELAPGIVIRFVDVGHLLGSSSIEIWVTENGATTKPVSYTHLRAHETLM
;
A
#
# COMPACT_ATOMS: atom_id res chain seq x y z
N MET A 1 -19.22 9.48 0.43
CA MET A 1 -17.98 8.79 0.80
C MET A 1 -18.25 7.33 1.14
N LYS A 2 -17.41 6.39 0.67
CA LYS A 2 -17.49 4.95 0.97
C LYS A 2 -16.08 4.42 1.27
N LEU A 3 -15.96 3.56 2.29
CA LEU A 3 -14.75 2.79 2.59
C LEU A 3 -15.02 1.31 2.35
N THR A 4 -14.12 0.64 1.65
CA THR A 4 -14.15 -0.80 1.42
C THR A 4 -12.83 -1.40 1.89
N PHE A 5 -12.90 -2.25 2.92
CA PHE A 5 -11.72 -2.94 3.46
C PHE A 5 -11.43 -4.15 2.57
N LEU A 6 -10.28 -4.16 1.92
CA LEU A 6 -9.86 -5.19 0.97
C LEU A 6 -8.87 -6.18 1.59
N GLY A 7 -8.15 -5.77 2.62
CA GLY A 7 -7.17 -6.58 3.31
C GLY A 7 -7.01 -6.21 4.79
N ALA A 8 -6.26 -7.01 5.53
CA ALA A 8 -6.12 -6.95 6.99
C ALA A 8 -7.48 -6.97 7.73
N ASN A 9 -8.48 -7.63 7.14
CA ASN A 9 -9.81 -7.74 7.71
C ASN A 9 -9.88 -9.03 8.55
N HIS A 10 -9.82 -8.91 9.86
CA HIS A 10 -9.60 -9.97 10.86
C HIS A 10 -8.19 -10.59 10.84
N GLU A 11 -7.26 -10.02 10.08
CA GLU A 11 -5.85 -10.39 10.02
C GLU A 11 -4.96 -9.16 10.27
N VAL A 12 -3.65 -9.38 10.43
CA VAL A 12 -2.71 -8.30 10.74
C VAL A 12 -2.04 -7.78 9.48
N THR A 13 -1.76 -8.65 8.50
CA THR A 13 -1.00 -8.33 7.31
C THR A 13 -1.87 -8.08 6.09
N GLY A 14 -1.31 -7.47 5.05
CA GLY A 14 -2.04 -7.19 3.81
C GLY A 14 -2.94 -5.94 3.87
N SER A 15 -2.57 -4.92 4.66
CA SER A 15 -3.38 -3.69 4.80
C SER A 15 -3.73 -3.07 3.45
N CYS A 16 -5.02 -2.97 3.16
CA CYS A 16 -5.52 -2.35 1.94
C CYS A 16 -6.97 -1.90 2.13
N THR A 17 -7.22 -0.61 1.96
CA THR A 17 -8.57 -0.03 2.07
C THR A 17 -8.83 0.88 0.88
N LEU A 18 -9.94 0.69 0.18
CA LEU A 18 -10.40 1.58 -0.89
C LEU A 18 -11.30 2.68 -0.31
N LEU A 19 -10.91 3.92 -0.53
CA LEU A 19 -11.72 5.12 -0.28
C LEU A 19 -12.30 5.62 -1.60
N GLU A 20 -13.63 5.69 -1.68
CA GLU A 20 -14.37 6.31 -2.78
C GLU A 20 -15.03 7.59 -2.25
N ALA A 21 -14.62 8.75 -2.72
CA ALA A 21 -15.09 10.05 -2.25
C ALA A 21 -14.91 11.15 -3.31
N ALA A 22 -15.81 12.09 -3.37
CA ALA A 22 -15.79 13.24 -4.29
C ALA A 22 -15.50 12.85 -5.76
N GLY A 23 -16.01 11.69 -6.21
CA GLY A 23 -15.75 11.16 -7.55
C GLY A 23 -14.36 10.58 -7.77
N GLN A 24 -13.55 10.48 -6.73
CA GLN A 24 -12.17 9.95 -6.77
C GLN A 24 -12.07 8.62 -6.01
N ARG A 25 -11.02 7.86 -6.31
CA ARG A 25 -10.71 6.56 -5.71
C ARG A 25 -9.27 6.52 -5.23
N TYR A 26 -9.08 6.37 -3.93
CA TYR A 26 -7.77 6.25 -3.32
C TYR A 26 -7.64 4.92 -2.58
N LEU A 27 -6.49 4.28 -2.66
CA LEU A 27 -6.12 3.23 -1.71
C LEU A 27 -5.45 3.86 -0.48
N ILE A 28 -5.75 3.33 0.68
CA ILE A 28 -4.98 3.55 1.90
C ILE A 28 -4.24 2.25 2.13
N ASP A 29 -2.92 2.29 1.97
CA ASP A 29 -2.01 1.16 1.85
C ASP A 29 -2.34 0.21 0.67
N CYS A 30 -1.39 -0.61 0.31
CA CYS A 30 -1.51 -1.67 -0.70
C CYS A 30 -0.54 -2.79 -0.32
N GLY A 31 -0.88 -3.47 0.78
CA GLY A 31 0.00 -4.40 1.46
C GLY A 31 -0.03 -5.80 0.91
N MET A 32 1.05 -6.52 1.14
CA MET A 32 1.18 -7.95 0.86
C MET A 32 0.84 -8.75 2.12
N GLU A 33 0.08 -9.79 1.96
CA GLU A 33 -0.14 -10.78 3.01
C GLU A 33 1.18 -11.49 3.35
N GLN A 34 1.37 -11.77 4.62
CA GLN A 34 2.56 -12.45 5.12
C GLN A 34 2.17 -13.57 6.08
N GLY A 35 2.87 -14.70 5.97
CA GLY A 35 2.65 -15.83 6.85
C GLY A 35 1.55 -16.78 6.36
N LYS A 36 0.85 -17.38 7.31
CA LYS A 36 -0.26 -18.33 7.07
C LYS A 36 -1.57 -17.68 7.46
N ASP A 37 -1.91 -16.59 6.82
CA ASP A 37 -3.19 -15.93 7.02
C ASP A 37 -4.32 -16.84 6.52
N VAL A 38 -5.45 -16.84 7.22
CA VAL A 38 -6.62 -17.66 6.88
C VAL A 38 -7.51 -16.94 5.89
N TYR A 39 -7.47 -15.59 5.90
CA TYR A 39 -8.28 -14.75 5.05
C TYR A 39 -7.40 -14.06 4.01
N GLU A 40 -7.66 -14.36 2.74
CA GLU A 40 -6.97 -13.71 1.62
C GLU A 40 -7.53 -12.31 1.37
N ASN A 41 -6.66 -11.42 0.92
CA ASN A 41 -7.06 -10.09 0.47
C ASN A 41 -8.09 -10.17 -0.66
N GLN A 42 -9.11 -9.33 -0.59
CA GLN A 42 -10.12 -9.27 -1.63
C GLN A 42 -9.56 -8.65 -2.91
N PRO A 43 -9.96 -9.15 -4.08
CA PRO A 43 -9.58 -8.52 -5.34
C PRO A 43 -10.10 -7.09 -5.39
N PHE A 44 -9.39 -6.22 -6.09
CA PHE A 44 -9.83 -4.84 -6.29
C PHE A 44 -11.19 -4.80 -6.99
N PRO A 45 -12.19 -4.10 -6.43
CA PRO A 45 -13.52 -3.98 -7.04
C PRO A 45 -13.53 -3.06 -8.27
N VAL A 46 -12.39 -2.43 -8.57
CA VAL A 46 -12.17 -1.50 -9.68
C VAL A 46 -10.86 -1.85 -10.39
N ALA A 47 -10.76 -1.50 -11.67
CA ALA A 47 -9.50 -1.71 -12.38
C ALA A 47 -8.39 -0.81 -11.78
N PRO A 48 -7.14 -1.29 -11.67
CA PRO A 48 -6.02 -0.48 -11.15
C PRO A 48 -5.85 0.88 -11.83
N GLY A 49 -6.15 0.99 -13.13
CA GLY A 49 -6.12 2.25 -13.87
C GLY A 49 -7.21 3.25 -13.49
N GLU A 50 -8.23 2.85 -12.73
CA GLU A 50 -9.29 3.72 -12.22
C GLU A 50 -9.01 4.24 -10.79
N ILE A 51 -7.87 3.87 -10.20
CA ILE A 51 -7.41 4.35 -8.91
C ILE A 51 -6.60 5.63 -9.12
N ASP A 52 -7.03 6.72 -8.51
CA ASP A 52 -6.43 8.05 -8.67
C ASP A 52 -5.12 8.20 -7.90
N GLY A 53 -4.98 7.49 -6.76
CA GLY A 53 -3.76 7.53 -5.97
C GLY A 53 -3.74 6.50 -4.85
N VAL A 54 -2.56 6.34 -4.24
CA VAL A 54 -2.35 5.51 -3.05
C VAL A 54 -1.77 6.37 -1.93
N LEU A 55 -2.31 6.24 -0.73
CA LEU A 55 -1.85 6.89 0.49
C LEU A 55 -1.14 5.84 1.33
N VAL A 56 0.16 5.99 1.55
CA VAL A 56 0.96 5.01 2.28
C VAL A 56 1.22 5.49 3.69
N THR A 57 0.84 4.67 4.68
CA THR A 57 1.03 4.95 6.09
C THR A 57 2.49 4.79 6.52
N HIS A 58 3.15 3.73 6.08
CA HIS A 58 4.55 3.44 6.35
C HIS A 58 5.12 2.34 5.43
N ALA A 59 6.44 2.08 5.52
CA ALA A 59 7.16 1.31 4.51
C ALA A 59 7.13 -0.22 4.68
N HIS A 60 6.50 -0.78 5.70
CA HIS A 60 6.42 -2.23 5.85
C HIS A 60 5.75 -2.91 4.65
N ILE A 61 6.18 -4.13 4.32
CA ILE A 61 5.72 -4.86 3.13
C ILE A 61 4.24 -5.25 3.22
N ASP A 62 3.72 -5.48 4.41
CA ASP A 62 2.29 -5.71 4.65
C ASP A 62 1.41 -4.45 4.48
N HIS A 63 2.03 -3.28 4.19
CA HIS A 63 1.38 -2.02 3.82
C HIS A 63 1.73 -1.54 2.40
N THR A 64 2.82 -2.03 1.80
CA THR A 64 3.34 -1.52 0.52
C THR A 64 3.63 -2.60 -0.51
N GLY A 65 3.68 -3.86 -0.10
CA GLY A 65 4.27 -4.93 -0.89
C GLY A 65 3.53 -5.29 -2.18
N GLN A 66 2.29 -4.85 -2.38
CA GLN A 66 1.56 -5.03 -3.63
C GLN A 66 1.60 -3.81 -4.56
N LEU A 67 2.27 -2.72 -4.18
CA LEU A 67 2.41 -1.53 -5.05
C LEU A 67 3.03 -1.83 -6.41
N PRO A 68 4.12 -2.64 -6.52
CA PRO A 68 4.66 -2.99 -7.83
C PRO A 68 3.68 -3.78 -8.69
N LEU A 69 2.94 -4.71 -8.10
CA LEU A 69 1.89 -5.47 -8.81
C LEU A 69 0.75 -4.56 -9.26
N LEU A 70 0.34 -3.60 -8.44
CA LEU A 70 -0.68 -2.63 -8.79
C LEU A 70 -0.26 -1.81 -10.03
N VAL A 71 1.01 -1.37 -10.09
CA VAL A 71 1.57 -0.61 -11.23
C VAL A 71 1.69 -1.49 -12.47
N ARG A 72 2.18 -2.73 -12.33
CA ARG A 72 2.20 -3.73 -13.42
C ARG A 72 0.81 -3.93 -14.03
N ASN A 73 -0.22 -3.93 -13.20
CA ASN A 73 -1.62 -4.13 -13.62
C ASN A 73 -2.32 -2.85 -14.11
N GLY A 74 -1.59 -1.75 -14.28
CA GLY A 74 -2.11 -0.57 -14.99
C GLY A 74 -2.34 0.68 -14.14
N PHE A 75 -2.04 0.68 -12.84
CA PHE A 75 -2.06 1.90 -12.03
C PHE A 75 -1.06 2.93 -12.57
N ARG A 76 -1.48 4.21 -12.63
CA ARG A 76 -0.65 5.32 -13.12
C ARG A 76 -0.78 6.57 -12.24
N GLY A 77 -1.53 6.49 -11.15
CA GLY A 77 -1.69 7.57 -10.19
C GLY A 77 -0.42 7.84 -9.39
N LYS A 78 -0.51 8.76 -8.43
CA LYS A 78 0.59 9.07 -7.51
C LYS A 78 0.50 8.23 -6.26
N ILE A 79 1.66 7.92 -5.66
CA ILE A 79 1.77 7.26 -4.35
C ILE A 79 2.26 8.32 -3.36
N TYR A 80 1.43 8.68 -2.40
CA TYR A 80 1.68 9.74 -1.42
C TYR A 80 2.16 9.14 -0.11
N ALA A 81 3.28 9.63 0.41
CA ALA A 81 3.86 9.18 1.67
C ALA A 81 4.68 10.29 2.33
N THR A 82 5.16 10.07 3.54
CA THR A 82 6.18 10.96 4.12
C THR A 82 7.52 10.79 3.41
N ASN A 83 8.37 11.82 3.44
CA ASN A 83 9.70 11.76 2.80
C ASN A 83 10.53 10.54 3.27
N PRO A 84 10.66 10.22 4.58
CA PRO A 84 11.41 9.05 5.00
C PRO A 84 10.76 7.73 4.56
N THR A 85 9.43 7.65 4.50
CA THR A 85 8.73 6.45 4.00
C THR A 85 9.04 6.22 2.53
N VAL A 86 9.13 7.27 1.71
CA VAL A 86 9.53 7.14 0.28
C VAL A 86 10.93 6.54 0.15
N GLU A 87 11.90 7.01 0.95
CA GLU A 87 13.27 6.48 0.94
C GLU A 87 13.31 5.01 1.34
N LEU A 88 12.62 4.64 2.43
CA LEU A 88 12.53 3.25 2.88
C LEU A 88 11.82 2.34 1.88
N CYS A 89 10.71 2.78 1.29
CA CYS A 89 10.00 2.02 0.24
C CYS A 89 10.94 1.77 -0.96
N GLY A 90 11.79 2.73 -1.31
CA GLY A 90 12.78 2.55 -2.35
C GLY A 90 13.76 1.40 -2.09
N ILE A 91 14.08 1.10 -0.83
CA ILE A 91 14.91 -0.04 -0.43
C ILE A 91 14.06 -1.31 -0.36
N MET A 92 12.96 -1.26 0.40
CA MET A 92 12.13 -2.42 0.73
C MET A 92 11.50 -3.07 -0.51
N LEU A 93 10.99 -2.29 -1.46
CA LEU A 93 10.35 -2.82 -2.67
C LEU A 93 11.35 -3.47 -3.62
N ARG A 94 12.59 -2.92 -3.73
CA ARG A 94 13.66 -3.57 -4.49
C ARG A 94 14.08 -4.89 -3.88
N ASP A 95 14.26 -4.92 -2.57
CA ASP A 95 14.63 -6.13 -1.84
C ASP A 95 13.55 -7.20 -1.97
N SER A 96 12.28 -6.84 -1.77
CA SER A 96 11.15 -7.74 -1.96
C SER A 96 11.07 -8.30 -3.39
N ALA A 97 11.27 -7.49 -4.42
CA ALA A 97 11.29 -7.93 -5.80
C ALA A 97 12.44 -8.92 -6.07
N HIS A 98 13.64 -8.60 -5.56
CA HIS A 98 14.80 -9.48 -5.69
C HIS A 98 14.58 -10.84 -5.03
N ILE A 99 14.01 -10.87 -3.83
CA ILE A 99 13.67 -12.11 -3.11
C ILE A 99 12.69 -12.95 -3.94
N GLN A 100 11.64 -12.35 -4.50
CA GLN A 100 10.63 -13.06 -5.30
C GLN A 100 11.21 -13.61 -6.61
N GLU A 101 12.05 -12.85 -7.31
CA GLU A 101 12.74 -13.32 -8.51
C GLU A 101 13.67 -14.51 -8.18
N PHE A 102 14.46 -14.39 -7.10
CA PHE A 102 15.34 -15.45 -6.63
C PHE A 102 14.57 -16.72 -6.23
N GLU A 103 13.46 -16.59 -5.51
CA GLU A 103 12.61 -17.74 -5.14
C GLU A 103 11.99 -18.42 -6.36
N ALA A 104 11.51 -17.64 -7.34
CA ALA A 104 10.97 -18.17 -8.58
C ALA A 104 12.03 -18.96 -9.36
N GLU A 105 13.21 -18.38 -9.52
CA GLU A 105 14.34 -19.08 -10.16
C GLU A 105 14.74 -20.37 -9.42
N TRP A 106 14.79 -20.33 -8.09
CA TRP A 106 15.14 -21.49 -7.29
C TRP A 106 14.10 -22.60 -7.44
N LYS A 107 12.79 -22.26 -7.35
CA LYS A 107 11.67 -23.18 -7.58
C LYS A 107 11.75 -23.79 -8.99
N ASN A 108 12.01 -22.98 -10.00
CA ASN A 108 12.10 -23.43 -11.40
C ASN A 108 13.28 -24.39 -11.61
N ARG A 109 14.48 -24.08 -11.08
CA ARG A 109 15.63 -25.00 -11.13
C ARG A 109 15.34 -26.35 -10.48
N LYS A 110 14.62 -26.33 -9.34
CA LYS A 110 14.23 -27.56 -8.65
C LYS A 110 13.12 -28.31 -9.40
N GLY A 111 12.16 -27.59 -9.97
CA GLY A 111 11.02 -28.13 -10.71
C GLY A 111 11.38 -28.76 -12.07
N GLN A 112 12.46 -28.30 -12.74
CA GLN A 112 12.91 -28.85 -14.03
C GLN A 112 13.12 -30.36 -14.00
N ARG A 113 13.57 -30.92 -12.88
CA ARG A 113 13.79 -32.36 -12.72
C ARG A 113 12.50 -33.18 -12.57
N SER A 114 11.40 -32.54 -12.17
CA SER A 114 10.08 -33.16 -11.94
C SER A 114 9.05 -32.84 -13.02
N GLY A 115 9.41 -32.04 -14.05
CA GLY A 115 8.47 -31.61 -15.09
C GLY A 115 7.40 -30.63 -14.59
N ALA A 116 7.65 -29.95 -13.48
CA ALA A 116 6.73 -28.93 -12.96
C ALA A 116 6.68 -27.69 -13.87
N GLU A 117 5.53 -27.06 -13.97
CA GLU A 117 5.39 -25.81 -14.71
C GLU A 117 6.23 -24.69 -14.07
N PRO A 118 6.81 -23.78 -14.89
CA PRO A 118 7.57 -22.64 -14.38
C PRO A 118 6.70 -21.71 -13.52
N VAL A 119 7.25 -21.25 -12.41
CA VAL A 119 6.64 -20.26 -11.53
C VAL A 119 7.21 -18.89 -11.88
N GLU A 120 6.35 -17.90 -12.06
CA GLU A 120 6.74 -16.49 -12.23
C GLU A 120 6.71 -15.76 -10.90
N PRO A 121 7.58 -14.74 -10.69
CA PRO A 121 7.48 -13.86 -9.53
C PRO A 121 6.20 -13.04 -9.62
N MET A 122 5.62 -12.65 -8.48
CA MET A 122 4.44 -11.79 -8.43
C MET A 122 4.70 -10.46 -9.16
N TYR A 123 5.91 -9.91 -9.02
CA TYR A 123 6.43 -8.76 -9.75
C TYR A 123 7.96 -8.81 -9.81
N THR A 124 8.52 -8.02 -10.71
CA THR A 124 9.95 -7.93 -10.98
C THR A 124 10.57 -6.68 -10.37
N ILE A 125 11.92 -6.59 -10.41
CA ILE A 125 12.64 -5.36 -10.04
C ILE A 125 12.22 -4.18 -10.93
N GLN A 126 11.92 -4.41 -12.21
CA GLN A 126 11.42 -3.34 -13.09
C GLN A 126 10.06 -2.81 -12.66
N ASP A 127 9.16 -3.68 -12.19
CA ASP A 127 7.87 -3.29 -11.65
C ASP A 127 8.04 -2.48 -10.36
N ALA A 128 8.98 -2.88 -9.49
CA ALA A 128 9.33 -2.13 -8.28
C ALA A 128 9.86 -0.72 -8.60
N GLU A 129 10.79 -0.60 -9.57
CA GLU A 129 11.30 0.70 -10.02
C GLU A 129 10.19 1.57 -10.61
N ALA A 130 9.28 1.00 -11.37
CA ALA A 130 8.14 1.73 -11.91
C ALA A 130 7.22 2.26 -10.80
N ALA A 131 7.00 1.48 -9.74
CA ALA A 131 6.23 1.92 -8.57
C ALA A 131 6.95 3.02 -7.79
N ILE A 132 8.26 2.87 -7.55
CA ILE A 132 9.08 3.84 -6.84
C ILE A 132 9.05 5.21 -7.54
N ALA A 133 9.05 5.24 -8.85
CA ALA A 133 8.97 6.48 -9.63
C ALA A 133 7.67 7.27 -9.43
N LEU A 134 6.60 6.63 -9.00
CA LEU A 134 5.30 7.25 -8.74
C LEU A 134 5.18 7.90 -7.36
N PHE A 135 6.11 7.62 -6.43
CA PHE A 135 6.06 8.20 -5.10
C PHE A 135 6.23 9.72 -5.10
N ARG A 136 5.51 10.34 -4.16
CA ARG A 136 5.60 11.77 -3.84
C ARG A 136 5.71 11.92 -2.33
N GLY A 137 6.86 12.42 -1.88
CA GLY A 137 7.17 12.60 -0.46
C GLY A 137 6.68 13.94 0.06
N TYR A 138 6.19 13.94 1.29
CA TYR A 138 5.69 15.12 2.00
C TYR A 138 6.20 15.16 3.44
N ASP A 139 6.23 16.36 4.00
CA ASP A 139 6.54 16.56 5.41
C ASP A 139 5.31 16.25 6.28
N TYR A 140 5.56 15.90 7.54
CA TYR A 140 4.50 15.78 8.54
C TYR A 140 3.75 17.10 8.76
N ASN A 141 2.49 16.99 9.17
CA ASN A 141 1.61 18.08 9.56
C ASN A 141 1.34 19.11 8.45
N LYS A 142 1.65 18.81 7.20
CA LYS A 142 1.30 19.62 6.04
C LYS A 142 -0.02 19.13 5.44
N GLU A 143 -0.93 20.05 5.20
CA GLU A 143 -2.16 19.76 4.45
C GLU A 143 -1.84 19.66 2.95
N ILE A 144 -2.37 18.62 2.31
CA ILE A 144 -2.14 18.29 0.91
C ILE A 144 -3.52 18.14 0.26
N GLU A 145 -3.84 18.98 -0.67
CA GLU A 145 -5.04 18.82 -1.50
C GLU A 145 -4.74 17.79 -2.61
N LEU A 146 -5.45 16.67 -2.57
CA LEU A 146 -5.33 15.60 -3.57
C LEU A 146 -6.22 15.87 -4.78
N ALA A 147 -7.44 16.33 -4.51
CA ALA A 147 -8.45 16.72 -5.46
C ALA A 147 -9.44 17.71 -4.81
N PRO A 148 -10.28 18.42 -5.57
CA PRO A 148 -11.30 19.28 -5.00
C PRO A 148 -12.17 18.54 -3.98
N GLY A 149 -12.15 19.01 -2.74
CA GLY A 149 -12.89 18.40 -1.63
C GLY A 149 -12.19 17.23 -0.92
N ILE A 150 -10.96 16.89 -1.30
CA ILE A 150 -10.17 15.87 -0.59
C ILE A 150 -8.82 16.45 -0.17
N VAL A 151 -8.63 16.60 1.13
CA VAL A 151 -7.38 17.07 1.75
C VAL A 151 -6.87 16.00 2.70
N ILE A 152 -5.56 15.79 2.72
CA ILE A 152 -4.91 14.85 3.65
C ILE A 152 -3.84 15.53 4.48
N ARG A 153 -3.45 14.87 5.58
CA ARG A 153 -2.30 15.23 6.39
C ARG A 153 -1.67 13.97 6.99
N PHE A 154 -0.35 13.88 6.92
CA PHE A 154 0.42 12.84 7.59
C PHE A 154 0.80 13.32 9.00
N VAL A 155 0.49 12.53 10.02
CA VAL A 155 0.80 12.81 11.44
C VAL A 155 1.71 11.72 11.97
N ASP A 156 2.83 12.09 12.58
CA ASP A 156 3.81 11.14 13.14
C ASP A 156 3.18 10.29 14.25
N VAL A 157 3.47 8.99 14.22
CA VAL A 157 2.96 8.01 15.19
C VAL A 157 4.08 7.19 15.86
N GLY A 158 5.35 7.42 15.51
CA GLY A 158 6.51 6.82 16.18
C GLY A 158 6.67 5.32 16.04
N HIS A 159 6.02 4.66 15.07
CA HIS A 159 6.10 3.22 14.84
C HIS A 159 7.39 2.81 14.10
N LEU A 160 7.67 3.42 12.98
CA LEU A 160 8.85 3.25 12.13
C LEU A 160 9.28 4.64 11.63
N LEU A 161 10.51 4.80 11.21
CA LEU A 161 10.95 6.06 10.58
C LEU A 161 10.05 6.39 9.38
N GLY A 162 9.43 7.56 9.43
CA GLY A 162 8.47 8.00 8.41
C GLY A 162 7.02 7.55 8.63
N SER A 163 6.73 6.68 9.59
CA SER A 163 5.37 6.20 9.84
C SER A 163 4.41 7.32 10.16
N SER A 164 3.20 7.21 9.64
CA SER A 164 2.17 8.22 9.86
C SER A 164 0.78 7.62 10.02
N SER A 165 -0.03 8.24 10.83
CA SER A 165 -1.48 8.23 10.71
C SER A 165 -1.86 9.20 9.59
N ILE A 166 -2.84 8.83 8.79
CA ILE A 166 -3.34 9.67 7.69
C ILE A 166 -4.69 10.23 8.09
N GLU A 167 -4.73 11.52 8.31
CA GLU A 167 -5.98 12.25 8.46
C GLU A 167 -6.47 12.67 7.08
N ILE A 168 -7.74 12.41 6.79
CA ILE A 168 -8.36 12.72 5.50
C ILE A 168 -9.58 13.57 5.75
N TRP A 169 -9.73 14.70 5.07
CA TRP A 169 -10.94 15.51 5.06
C TRP A 169 -11.62 15.35 3.71
N VAL A 170 -12.84 14.86 3.74
CA VAL A 170 -13.70 14.72 2.55
C VAL A 170 -14.87 15.67 2.68
N THR A 171 -14.96 16.60 1.74
CA THR A 171 -16.07 17.57 1.64
C THR A 171 -16.95 17.21 0.46
N GLU A 172 -18.18 16.75 0.75
CA GLU A 172 -19.19 16.40 -0.25
C GLU A 172 -20.54 17.02 0.14
N ASN A 173 -21.26 17.56 -0.82
CA ASN A 173 -22.60 18.13 -0.60
C ASN A 173 -22.67 19.15 0.56
N GLY A 174 -21.61 19.93 0.76
CA GLY A 174 -21.54 20.93 1.82
C GLY A 174 -21.23 20.38 3.23
N ALA A 175 -21.00 19.11 3.37
CA ALA A 175 -20.58 18.46 4.64
C ALA A 175 -19.15 17.95 4.55
N THR A 176 -18.37 18.12 5.63
CA THR A 176 -17.01 17.57 5.74
C THR A 176 -16.98 16.42 6.73
N THR A 177 -16.47 15.29 6.28
CA THR A 177 -16.22 14.09 7.09
C THR A 177 -14.72 13.85 7.21
N LYS A 178 -14.24 13.41 8.39
CA LYS A 178 -12.82 13.17 8.65
C LYS A 178 -12.58 11.70 9.04
N PRO A 179 -12.39 10.77 8.07
CA PRO A 179 -11.80 9.48 8.36
C PRO A 179 -10.32 9.62 8.74
N VAL A 180 -9.83 8.70 9.56
CA VAL A 180 -8.42 8.64 9.99
C VAL A 180 -7.94 7.20 9.89
N SER A 181 -6.78 6.99 9.28
CA SER A 181 -6.08 5.70 9.29
C SER A 181 -5.03 5.70 10.40
N TYR A 182 -5.08 4.69 11.27
CA TYR A 182 -4.14 4.53 12.40
C TYR A 182 -3.18 3.37 12.15
N THR A 183 -1.89 3.60 12.45
CA THR A 183 -0.83 2.57 12.37
C THR A 183 -0.06 2.43 13.69
N HIS A 184 -0.56 2.99 14.79
CA HIS A 184 0.20 3.15 16.04
C HIS A 184 -0.15 2.13 17.14
N LEU A 185 -0.68 0.97 16.80
CA LEU A 185 -0.89 -0.08 17.80
C LEU A 185 0.48 -0.51 18.34
N ARG A 186 0.86 0.04 19.49
CA ARG A 186 2.03 -0.41 20.24
C ARG A 186 1.67 -1.65 21.03
N ALA A 187 2.60 -2.62 21.12
CA ALA A 187 2.39 -3.86 21.86
C ALA A 187 1.96 -3.65 23.32
N HIS A 188 2.23 -2.48 23.90
CA HIS A 188 1.81 -2.10 25.26
C HIS A 188 0.34 -1.67 25.35
N GLU A 189 -0.31 -1.28 24.26
CA GLU A 189 -1.70 -0.83 24.26
C GLU A 189 -2.69 -1.99 24.08
N THR A 190 -2.22 -3.13 23.56
CA THR A 190 -3.02 -4.34 23.40
C THR A 190 -3.11 -5.20 24.68
N LEU A 191 -2.34 -4.87 25.72
CA LEU A 191 -2.31 -5.61 26.99
C LEU A 191 -3.13 -4.93 28.12
N MET A 192 -3.78 -3.84 27.86
CA MET A 192 -4.64 -3.11 28.77
C MET A 192 -6.10 -3.14 28.35
#